data_416d104e3002f28721b77e29a6060a81
#
_entry.id   416d104e3002f28721b77e29a6060a81
#
_cell.length_a   1.000
_cell.length_b   1.000
_cell.length_c   1.000
_cell.angle_alpha   90.00
_cell.angle_beta   90.00
_cell.angle_gamma   90.00
#
_symmetry.space_group_name_H-M   'P 1'
#
loop_
_entity.id
_entity.type
_entity.pdbx_description
1 polymer ?
#
loop_
_entity_poly.entity_id
_entity_poly.type
_entity_poly.pdbx_seq_one_letter_code
_entity_poly.pdbx_strand_id
1 'polypeptide(L)'
;MILKRISILNYKNLEQAELEFSPKMNCFIGQNGMGKTNLLDAVYYLSFCKSATNPIDSQNIRHEGEFFVIQGFYETDQGEPEEVYCGLKRRQKKQFKRNKKEYNRLSDHIGFIPLVMVSPADAELIAGGSDGRRRFMDVVISQYDKEYLDALIRYNKALTQRNALLKSEQEFDEELMLVWEEMMASAGEVVFKKRSEFIAEFIPTFQSFYSYISQDKEKVNLAYESHAMSGGLLDIIKESRRRDRVMGYSLKGVHKDDLIMQLGDFPIKREGSQGQNKTYLIALKLAQFDFLKKTGGNTTPLLLLDDIFDKLDAFRVEQIVKLVAGDRFRQIFITDTNRDHLDKILKKIEREYKVFAVEDGEVTERKEMAE
;
A
#
# COMPACT_ATOMS: atom_id res chain seq x y z
N MET A 1 -12.61 10.93 -4.22
CA MET A 1 -12.99 9.97 -5.31
C MET A 1 -13.81 8.84 -4.72
N ILE A 2 -14.82 8.31 -5.43
CA ILE A 2 -15.69 7.21 -5.02
C ILE A 2 -15.69 6.16 -6.14
N LEU A 3 -15.44 4.89 -5.81
CA LEU A 3 -15.65 3.77 -6.71
C LEU A 3 -17.15 3.42 -6.71
N LYS A 4 -17.83 3.65 -7.81
CA LYS A 4 -19.29 3.39 -7.96
C LYS A 4 -19.56 1.96 -8.37
N ARG A 5 -18.75 1.42 -9.29
CA ARG A 5 -18.92 0.07 -9.86
C ARG A 5 -17.58 -0.52 -10.23
N ILE A 6 -17.44 -1.83 -10.06
CA ILE A 6 -16.30 -2.62 -10.57
C ILE A 6 -16.81 -3.78 -11.40
N SER A 7 -16.11 -4.05 -12.50
CA SER A 7 -16.27 -5.27 -13.29
C SER A 7 -14.97 -6.05 -13.28
N ILE A 8 -15.02 -7.33 -12.96
CA ILE A 8 -13.88 -8.23 -12.85
C ILE A 8 -14.14 -9.47 -13.69
N LEU A 9 -13.14 -9.91 -14.45
CA LEU A 9 -13.19 -11.14 -15.22
C LEU A 9 -11.87 -11.90 -15.07
N ASN A 10 -11.93 -13.16 -14.67
CA ASN A 10 -10.79 -14.09 -14.54
C ASN A 10 -9.62 -13.58 -13.69
N TYR A 11 -9.91 -12.89 -12.58
CA TYR A 11 -8.89 -12.38 -11.68
C TYR A 11 -8.75 -13.27 -10.45
N LYS A 12 -7.61 -13.93 -10.30
CA LYS A 12 -7.33 -14.91 -9.23
C LYS A 12 -8.40 -16.00 -9.16
N ASN A 13 -9.15 -16.09 -8.04
CA ASN A 13 -10.27 -17.04 -7.94
C ASN A 13 -11.62 -16.44 -8.37
N LEU A 14 -11.68 -15.15 -8.67
CA LEU A 14 -12.89 -14.49 -9.16
C LEU A 14 -13.05 -14.78 -10.66
N GLU A 15 -14.11 -15.50 -11.03
CA GLU A 15 -14.40 -15.76 -12.44
C GLU A 15 -15.03 -14.56 -13.11
N GLN A 16 -16.15 -14.10 -12.56
CA GLN A 16 -16.83 -12.90 -13.01
C GLN A 16 -17.51 -12.22 -11.82
N ALA A 17 -17.33 -10.91 -11.71
CA ALA A 17 -18.07 -10.12 -10.74
C ALA A 17 -18.40 -8.76 -11.33
N GLU A 18 -19.64 -8.30 -11.16
CA GLU A 18 -20.08 -6.96 -11.48
C GLU A 18 -20.82 -6.41 -10.27
N LEU A 19 -20.23 -5.39 -9.62
CA LEU A 19 -20.66 -4.92 -8.31
C LEU A 19 -20.84 -3.42 -8.32
N GLU A 20 -21.98 -2.96 -7.80
CA GLU A 20 -22.25 -1.55 -7.51
C GLU A 20 -22.08 -1.28 -6.02
N PHE A 21 -21.35 -0.22 -5.68
CA PHE A 21 -20.94 0.08 -4.31
C PHE A 21 -21.72 1.26 -3.70
N SER A 22 -21.91 1.19 -2.37
CA SER A 22 -22.28 2.34 -1.57
C SER A 22 -21.16 3.37 -1.57
N PRO A 23 -21.47 4.67 -1.59
CA PRO A 23 -20.46 5.72 -1.47
C PRO A 23 -19.81 5.80 -0.09
N LYS A 24 -20.32 5.02 0.90
CA LYS A 24 -19.85 5.06 2.28
C LYS A 24 -19.19 3.73 2.68
N MET A 25 -19.95 2.69 2.91
CA MET A 25 -19.41 1.42 3.41
C MET A 25 -19.87 0.25 2.57
N ASN A 26 -18.92 -0.66 2.31
CA ASN A 26 -19.12 -1.89 1.55
C ASN A 26 -18.51 -3.04 2.34
N CYS A 27 -19.33 -3.96 2.82
CA CYS A 27 -18.95 -5.06 3.68
C CYS A 27 -18.97 -6.38 2.90
N PHE A 28 -17.90 -7.15 2.97
CA PHE A 28 -17.78 -8.46 2.32
C PHE A 28 -17.66 -9.56 3.38
N ILE A 29 -18.64 -10.45 3.41
CA ILE A 29 -18.73 -11.53 4.38
C ILE A 29 -18.56 -12.88 3.67
N GLY A 30 -17.75 -13.75 4.23
CA GLY A 30 -17.53 -15.11 3.71
C GLY A 30 -16.43 -15.82 4.50
N GLN A 31 -16.33 -17.11 4.35
CA GLN A 31 -15.27 -17.89 4.97
C GLN A 31 -13.88 -17.52 4.42
N ASN A 32 -12.83 -18.00 5.09
CA ASN A 32 -11.47 -17.81 4.59
C ASN A 32 -11.27 -18.58 3.28
N GLY A 33 -10.51 -17.97 2.35
CA GLY A 33 -10.26 -18.57 1.04
C GLY A 33 -11.32 -18.27 -0.03
N MET A 34 -12.50 -17.76 0.32
CA MET A 34 -13.61 -17.55 -0.64
C MET A 34 -13.37 -16.42 -1.67
N GLY A 35 -12.35 -15.56 -1.49
CA GLY A 35 -12.03 -14.53 -2.47
C GLY A 35 -12.18 -13.09 -1.98
N LYS A 36 -12.53 -12.85 -0.70
CA LYS A 36 -12.67 -11.50 -0.12
C LYS A 36 -11.44 -10.62 -0.35
N THR A 37 -10.26 -11.11 0.04
CA THR A 37 -8.97 -10.42 -0.17
C THR A 37 -8.70 -10.18 -1.65
N ASN A 38 -9.08 -11.12 -2.55
CA ASN A 38 -8.87 -10.97 -3.98
C ASN A 38 -9.74 -9.87 -4.60
N LEU A 39 -10.93 -9.65 -4.05
CA LEU A 39 -11.78 -8.53 -4.45
C LEU A 39 -11.16 -7.19 -4.03
N LEU A 40 -10.70 -7.06 -2.78
CA LEU A 40 -9.98 -5.86 -2.34
C LEU A 40 -8.70 -5.64 -3.15
N ASP A 41 -8.00 -6.72 -3.49
CA ASP A 41 -6.80 -6.65 -4.32
C ASP A 41 -7.10 -6.18 -5.77
N ALA A 42 -8.28 -6.49 -6.33
CA ALA A 42 -8.71 -5.94 -7.61
C ALA A 42 -8.91 -4.41 -7.54
N VAL A 43 -9.50 -3.90 -6.45
CA VAL A 43 -9.60 -2.45 -6.21
C VAL A 43 -8.20 -1.83 -6.04
N TYR A 44 -7.33 -2.47 -5.27
CA TYR A 44 -5.93 -2.06 -5.09
C TYR A 44 -5.17 -2.02 -6.43
N TYR A 45 -5.40 -3.02 -7.28
CA TYR A 45 -4.75 -3.10 -8.60
C TYR A 45 -5.07 -1.91 -9.49
N LEU A 46 -6.31 -1.42 -9.47
CA LEU A 46 -6.73 -0.23 -10.21
C LEU A 46 -6.07 1.06 -9.69
N SER A 47 -5.62 1.12 -8.43
CA SER A 47 -4.89 2.26 -7.87
C SER A 47 -3.39 2.20 -8.15
N PHE A 48 -2.77 1.03 -7.99
CA PHE A 48 -1.31 0.86 -8.02
C PHE A 48 -0.77 0.16 -9.27
N CYS A 49 -1.61 -0.16 -10.24
CA CYS A 49 -1.26 -0.89 -11.46
C CYS A 49 -0.59 -2.25 -11.19
N LYS A 50 -0.74 -2.81 -10.01
CA LYS A 50 -0.18 -4.10 -9.58
C LYS A 50 -0.95 -4.67 -8.40
N SER A 51 -0.88 -5.99 -8.21
CA SER A 51 -1.44 -6.67 -7.05
C SER A 51 -0.68 -6.31 -5.76
N ALA A 52 -1.41 -6.22 -4.64
CA ALA A 52 -0.81 -6.08 -3.30
C ALA A 52 -0.18 -7.38 -2.84
N THR A 53 -0.76 -8.52 -3.21
CA THR A 53 -0.42 -9.85 -2.68
C THR A 53 0.47 -10.67 -3.60
N ASN A 54 0.43 -10.42 -4.93
CA ASN A 54 1.26 -11.15 -5.90
C ASN A 54 1.92 -10.19 -6.90
N PRO A 55 3.26 -10.03 -6.84
CA PRO A 55 3.98 -9.09 -7.71
C PRO A 55 4.07 -9.54 -9.17
N ILE A 56 3.80 -10.81 -9.48
CA ILE A 56 3.89 -11.35 -10.84
C ILE A 56 2.52 -11.25 -11.50
N ASP A 57 2.38 -10.29 -12.41
CA ASP A 57 1.10 -9.98 -13.05
C ASP A 57 0.39 -11.19 -13.69
N SER A 58 1.14 -12.07 -14.37
CA SER A 58 0.57 -13.26 -15.04
C SER A 58 0.01 -14.32 -14.09
N GLN A 59 0.46 -14.32 -12.82
CA GLN A 59 -0.06 -15.20 -11.78
C GLN A 59 -1.36 -14.70 -11.15
N ASN A 60 -1.80 -13.49 -11.50
CA ASN A 60 -3.11 -12.97 -11.11
C ASN A 60 -4.22 -13.36 -12.10
N ILE A 61 -3.88 -14.01 -13.23
CA ILE A 61 -4.86 -14.62 -14.14
C ILE A 61 -5.40 -15.89 -13.48
N ARG A 62 -6.74 -16.08 -13.51
CA ARG A 62 -7.41 -17.28 -13.02
C ARG A 62 -6.77 -18.55 -13.60
N HIS A 63 -6.74 -19.65 -12.82
CA HIS A 63 -5.88 -20.80 -13.08
C HIS A 63 -6.00 -21.36 -14.51
N GLU A 64 -7.17 -21.47 -15.06
CA GLU A 64 -7.43 -21.98 -16.42
C GLU A 64 -7.66 -20.85 -17.45
N GLY A 65 -7.51 -19.59 -17.02
CA GLY A 65 -7.75 -18.43 -17.87
C GLY A 65 -6.54 -18.04 -18.70
N GLU A 66 -6.81 -17.43 -19.85
CA GLU A 66 -5.80 -16.86 -20.74
C GLU A 66 -5.52 -15.37 -20.45
N PHE A 67 -6.46 -14.70 -19.79
CA PHE A 67 -6.39 -13.28 -19.50
C PHE A 67 -7.21 -12.93 -18.26
N PHE A 68 -6.99 -11.74 -17.71
CA PHE A 68 -7.93 -11.10 -16.80
C PHE A 68 -8.28 -9.68 -17.25
N VAL A 69 -9.41 -9.19 -16.78
CA VAL A 69 -9.84 -7.79 -16.92
C VAL A 69 -10.35 -7.29 -15.58
N ILE A 70 -9.94 -6.08 -15.21
CA ILE A 70 -10.51 -5.32 -14.10
C ILE A 70 -10.87 -3.93 -14.63
N GLN A 71 -12.11 -3.48 -14.41
CA GLN A 71 -12.59 -2.18 -14.83
C GLN A 71 -13.33 -1.51 -13.69
N GLY A 72 -12.91 -0.31 -13.30
CA GLY A 72 -13.50 0.49 -12.25
C GLY A 72 -14.14 1.75 -12.80
N PHE A 73 -15.35 2.06 -12.34
CA PHE A 73 -16.08 3.28 -12.65
C PHE A 73 -16.14 4.14 -11.40
N TYR A 74 -15.54 5.30 -11.47
CA TYR A 74 -15.38 6.22 -10.36
C TYR A 74 -16.15 7.51 -10.58
N GLU A 75 -16.38 8.22 -9.50
CA GLU A 75 -16.85 9.58 -9.48
C GLU A 75 -15.86 10.44 -8.69
N THR A 76 -15.41 11.53 -9.29
CA THR A 76 -14.51 12.48 -8.62
C THR A 76 -15.23 13.23 -7.50
N ASP A 77 -14.48 13.99 -6.71
CA ASP A 77 -15.06 14.84 -5.65
C ASP A 77 -15.86 16.03 -6.23
N GLN A 78 -15.69 16.30 -7.53
CA GLN A 78 -16.47 17.28 -8.30
C GLN A 78 -17.69 16.66 -9.02
N GLY A 79 -17.91 15.32 -8.89
CA GLY A 79 -19.01 14.61 -9.53
C GLY A 79 -18.74 14.17 -10.98
N GLU A 80 -17.51 14.31 -11.46
CA GLU A 80 -17.14 13.90 -12.81
C GLU A 80 -16.90 12.37 -12.88
N PRO A 81 -17.40 11.69 -13.94
CA PRO A 81 -17.17 10.26 -14.12
C PRO A 81 -15.75 9.98 -14.59
N GLU A 82 -15.15 8.93 -14.06
CA GLU A 82 -13.84 8.44 -14.43
C GLU A 82 -13.87 6.92 -14.60
N GLU A 83 -13.24 6.42 -15.66
CA GLU A 83 -13.13 5.00 -15.95
C GLU A 83 -11.65 4.58 -15.92
N VAL A 84 -11.34 3.53 -15.19
CA VAL A 84 -10.01 2.92 -15.15
C VAL A 84 -10.13 1.46 -15.55
N TYR A 85 -9.34 1.05 -16.53
CA TYR A 85 -9.33 -0.28 -17.11
C TYR A 85 -7.93 -0.89 -17.03
N CYS A 86 -7.86 -2.14 -16.59
CA CYS A 86 -6.68 -2.98 -16.68
C CYS A 86 -7.02 -4.31 -17.34
N GLY A 87 -6.30 -4.66 -18.41
CA GLY A 87 -6.36 -5.97 -19.05
C GLY A 87 -4.98 -6.57 -19.22
N LEU A 88 -4.83 -7.85 -18.90
CA LEU A 88 -3.61 -8.61 -19.14
C LEU A 88 -3.93 -9.95 -19.78
N LYS A 89 -3.29 -10.26 -20.90
CA LYS A 89 -3.28 -11.59 -21.49
C LYS A 89 -1.91 -12.23 -21.28
N ARG A 90 -1.88 -13.57 -21.09
CA ARG A 90 -0.62 -14.33 -20.93
C ARG A 90 0.37 -13.97 -22.05
N ARG A 91 1.62 -13.74 -21.68
CA ARG A 91 2.73 -13.40 -22.58
C ARG A 91 2.54 -12.09 -23.37
N GLN A 92 1.59 -11.24 -23.00
CA GLN A 92 1.39 -9.93 -23.59
C GLN A 92 1.69 -8.80 -22.59
N LYS A 93 1.91 -7.60 -23.12
CA LYS A 93 2.06 -6.40 -22.30
C LYS A 93 0.71 -6.04 -21.67
N LYS A 94 0.73 -5.69 -20.40
CA LYS A 94 -0.42 -5.19 -19.68
C LYS A 94 -0.94 -3.89 -20.30
N GLN A 95 -2.24 -3.83 -20.57
CA GLN A 95 -2.94 -2.62 -20.97
C GLN A 95 -3.53 -1.93 -19.74
N PHE A 96 -3.21 -0.66 -19.56
CA PHE A 96 -3.78 0.14 -18.47
C PHE A 96 -4.27 1.48 -19.03
N LYS A 97 -5.57 1.76 -18.88
CA LYS A 97 -6.22 2.89 -19.54
C LYS A 97 -7.03 3.71 -18.52
N ARG A 98 -7.06 5.03 -18.74
CA ARG A 98 -7.99 5.94 -18.10
C ARG A 98 -8.86 6.61 -19.17
N ASN A 99 -10.18 6.57 -19.02
CA ASN A 99 -11.13 7.10 -20.00
C ASN A 99 -10.80 6.65 -21.44
N LYS A 100 -10.54 5.33 -21.61
CA LYS A 100 -10.15 4.67 -22.87
C LYS A 100 -8.77 5.03 -23.42
N LYS A 101 -8.06 6.00 -22.80
CA LYS A 101 -6.71 6.40 -23.19
C LYS A 101 -5.67 5.60 -22.43
N GLU A 102 -4.76 4.93 -23.15
CA GLU A 102 -3.68 4.15 -22.56
C GLU A 102 -2.59 5.05 -21.96
N TYR A 103 -2.05 4.67 -20.81
CA TYR A 103 -0.91 5.35 -20.21
C TYR A 103 0.39 5.01 -20.91
N ASN A 104 1.20 6.01 -21.23
CA ASN A 104 2.56 5.80 -21.72
C ASN A 104 3.47 5.22 -20.63
N ARG A 105 3.31 5.69 -19.40
CA ARG A 105 4.03 5.26 -18.22
C ARG A 105 3.03 4.98 -17.09
N LEU A 106 3.08 3.79 -16.50
CA LEU A 106 2.19 3.43 -15.39
C LEU A 106 2.40 4.31 -14.15
N SER A 107 3.61 4.88 -13.98
CA SER A 107 3.91 5.85 -12.93
C SER A 107 3.02 7.11 -12.99
N ASP A 108 2.51 7.47 -14.18
CA ASP A 108 1.65 8.65 -14.34
C ASP A 108 0.28 8.44 -13.69
N HIS A 109 -0.13 7.17 -13.53
CA HIS A 109 -1.38 6.80 -12.86
C HIS A 109 -1.29 6.83 -11.33
N ILE A 110 -0.10 6.55 -10.77
CA ILE A 110 0.08 6.47 -9.31
C ILE A 110 -0.34 7.78 -8.64
N GLY A 111 -1.18 7.69 -7.61
CA GLY A 111 -1.75 8.84 -6.89
C GLY A 111 -3.01 9.42 -7.52
N PHE A 112 -3.45 8.95 -8.69
CA PHE A 112 -4.73 9.37 -9.28
C PHE A 112 -5.92 8.84 -8.47
N ILE A 113 -5.86 7.59 -8.00
CA ILE A 113 -6.80 6.99 -7.04
C ILE A 113 -6.04 6.74 -5.74
N PRO A 114 -5.96 7.72 -4.81
CA PRO A 114 -5.29 7.49 -3.54
C PRO A 114 -6.00 6.38 -2.78
N LEU A 115 -5.22 5.46 -2.21
CA LEU A 115 -5.76 4.29 -1.55
C LEU A 115 -4.87 3.85 -0.38
N VAL A 116 -5.50 3.41 0.69
CA VAL A 116 -4.84 2.75 1.82
C VAL A 116 -5.47 1.37 2.02
N MET A 117 -4.64 0.34 2.08
CA MET A 117 -5.05 -1.01 2.42
C MET A 117 -4.42 -1.43 3.73
N VAL A 118 -5.25 -1.95 4.64
CA VAL A 118 -4.84 -2.67 5.86
C VAL A 118 -5.12 -4.14 5.62
N SER A 119 -4.11 -4.98 5.75
CA SER A 119 -4.23 -6.42 5.50
C SER A 119 -3.41 -7.24 6.49
N PRO A 120 -3.69 -8.55 6.64
CA PRO A 120 -2.86 -9.44 7.46
C PRO A 120 -1.39 -9.46 7.03
N ALA A 121 -1.09 -9.24 5.75
CA ALA A 121 0.28 -9.19 5.21
C ALA A 121 1.09 -8.00 5.77
N ASP A 122 0.44 -6.96 6.28
CA ASP A 122 1.13 -5.82 6.91
C ASP A 122 1.92 -6.22 8.16
N ALA A 123 1.65 -7.39 8.76
CA ALA A 123 2.45 -7.94 9.86
C ALA A 123 3.96 -8.03 9.52
N GLU A 124 4.29 -8.21 8.23
CA GLU A 124 5.66 -8.21 7.73
C GLU A 124 6.39 -6.85 7.88
N LEU A 125 5.68 -5.74 8.05
CA LEU A 125 6.30 -4.44 8.36
C LEU A 125 7.03 -4.49 9.72
N ILE A 126 6.48 -5.20 10.70
CA ILE A 126 7.09 -5.39 12.01
C ILE A 126 8.02 -6.62 12.02
N ALA A 127 7.51 -7.78 11.57
CA ALA A 127 8.23 -9.05 11.64
C ALA A 127 9.37 -9.16 10.63
N GLY A 128 9.20 -8.58 9.46
CA GLY A 128 10.12 -8.65 8.33
C GLY A 128 11.36 -7.78 8.43
N GLY A 129 12.05 -7.67 7.30
CA GLY A 129 13.22 -6.82 7.12
C GLY A 129 12.90 -5.38 6.76
N SER A 130 13.93 -4.57 6.55
CA SER A 130 13.80 -3.16 6.15
C SER A 130 13.17 -2.97 4.77
N ASP A 131 13.16 -3.99 3.91
CA ASP A 131 12.56 -3.89 2.56
C ASP A 131 11.06 -3.56 2.61
N GLY A 132 10.30 -4.23 3.50
CA GLY A 132 8.88 -3.95 3.71
C GLY A 132 8.64 -2.51 4.19
N ARG A 133 9.46 -2.04 5.13
CA ARG A 133 9.34 -0.69 5.69
C ARG A 133 9.72 0.40 4.69
N ARG A 134 10.76 0.19 3.86
CA ARG A 134 11.04 1.09 2.74
C ARG A 134 9.90 1.13 1.74
N ARG A 135 9.38 -0.05 1.36
CA ARG A 135 8.22 -0.15 0.47
C ARG A 135 7.00 0.59 1.03
N PHE A 136 6.77 0.55 2.35
CA PHE A 136 5.71 1.35 2.98
C PHE A 136 5.91 2.84 2.72
N MET A 137 7.10 3.41 3.03
CA MET A 137 7.39 4.82 2.75
C MET A 137 7.22 5.14 1.26
N ASP A 138 7.75 4.29 0.37
CA ASP A 138 7.68 4.48 -1.08
C ASP A 138 6.24 4.50 -1.59
N VAL A 139 5.39 3.59 -1.10
CA VAL A 139 3.97 3.53 -1.46
C VAL A 139 3.22 4.78 -0.99
N VAL A 140 3.53 5.29 0.19
CA VAL A 140 2.86 6.49 0.71
C VAL A 140 3.29 7.72 -0.09
N ILE A 141 4.60 7.98 -0.16
CA ILE A 141 5.13 9.22 -0.76
C ILE A 141 4.82 9.28 -2.26
N SER A 142 4.94 8.16 -2.97
CA SER A 142 4.67 8.12 -4.42
C SER A 142 3.24 8.48 -4.80
N GLN A 143 2.27 8.38 -3.88
CA GLN A 143 0.88 8.74 -4.17
C GLN A 143 0.65 10.26 -4.23
N TYR A 144 1.49 11.07 -3.58
CA TYR A 144 1.31 12.52 -3.57
C TYR A 144 2.49 13.31 -4.14
N ASP A 145 3.67 12.69 -4.27
CA ASP A 145 4.90 13.37 -4.72
C ASP A 145 5.46 12.69 -5.98
N LYS A 146 5.25 13.33 -7.13
CA LYS A 146 5.76 12.84 -8.44
C LYS A 146 7.27 12.96 -8.56
N GLU A 147 7.88 14.00 -7.97
CA GLU A 147 9.33 14.17 -7.94
C GLU A 147 10.00 13.00 -7.22
N TYR A 148 9.42 12.60 -6.07
CA TYR A 148 9.87 11.43 -5.34
C TYR A 148 9.79 10.15 -6.19
N LEU A 149 8.65 9.90 -6.82
CA LEU A 149 8.44 8.71 -7.63
C LEU A 149 9.43 8.64 -8.80
N ASP A 150 9.65 9.76 -9.50
CA ASP A 150 10.62 9.83 -10.60
C ASP A 150 12.07 9.66 -10.10
N ALA A 151 12.42 10.21 -8.94
CA ALA A 151 13.72 10.01 -8.32
C ALA A 151 13.93 8.55 -7.91
N LEU A 152 12.92 7.91 -7.30
CA LEU A 152 12.96 6.50 -6.90
C LEU A 152 13.16 5.58 -8.11
N ILE A 153 12.47 5.84 -9.22
CA ILE A 153 12.63 5.08 -10.48
C ILE A 153 14.05 5.23 -11.02
N ARG A 154 14.59 6.46 -11.07
CA ARG A 154 15.96 6.72 -11.53
C ARG A 154 17.00 6.05 -10.64
N TYR A 155 16.83 6.15 -9.32
CA TYR A 155 17.68 5.50 -8.35
C TYR A 155 17.73 3.98 -8.53
N ASN A 156 16.56 3.34 -8.63
CA ASN A 156 16.47 1.88 -8.80
C ASN A 156 17.07 1.41 -10.13
N LYS A 157 16.91 2.19 -11.21
CA LYS A 157 17.56 1.92 -12.48
C LYS A 157 19.09 1.98 -12.35
N ALA A 158 19.62 3.04 -11.75
CA ALA A 158 21.06 3.21 -11.56
C ALA A 158 21.63 2.12 -10.63
N LEU A 159 20.95 1.78 -9.54
CA LEU A 159 21.32 0.68 -8.66
C LEU A 159 21.41 -0.66 -9.39
N THR A 160 20.44 -0.95 -10.26
CA THR A 160 20.43 -2.18 -11.05
C THR A 160 21.61 -2.24 -12.01
N GLN A 161 21.92 -1.15 -12.72
CA GLN A 161 23.04 -1.06 -13.63
C GLN A 161 24.38 -1.13 -12.90
N ARG A 162 24.53 -0.40 -11.78
CA ARG A 162 25.72 -0.48 -10.95
C ARG A 162 25.97 -1.90 -10.45
N ASN A 163 24.93 -2.58 -9.96
CA ASN A 163 25.06 -3.95 -9.48
C ASN A 163 25.39 -4.94 -10.63
N ALA A 164 24.93 -4.69 -11.85
CA ALA A 164 25.33 -5.48 -13.01
C ALA A 164 26.84 -5.33 -13.32
N LEU A 165 27.38 -4.10 -13.26
CA LEU A 165 28.82 -3.85 -13.42
C LEU A 165 29.65 -4.47 -12.30
N LEU A 166 29.18 -4.42 -11.05
CA LEU A 166 29.89 -5.03 -9.91
C LEU A 166 30.01 -6.56 -10.03
N LYS A 167 29.06 -7.21 -10.72
CA LYS A 167 29.04 -8.67 -10.97
C LYS A 167 29.80 -9.08 -12.22
N SER A 168 30.10 -8.12 -13.11
CA SER A 168 30.79 -8.41 -14.37
C SER A 168 32.22 -8.90 -14.11
N GLU A 169 32.63 -9.96 -14.82
CA GLU A 169 34.01 -10.45 -14.87
C GLU A 169 34.86 -9.68 -15.92
N GLN A 170 34.25 -8.78 -16.68
CA GLN A 170 34.94 -7.96 -17.67
C GLN A 170 35.81 -6.90 -17.00
N GLU A 171 36.72 -6.32 -17.78
CA GLU A 171 37.53 -5.19 -17.36
C GLU A 171 36.64 -4.07 -16.79
N PHE A 172 37.04 -3.57 -15.64
CA PHE A 172 36.22 -2.63 -14.86
C PHE A 172 36.25 -1.24 -15.49
N ASP A 173 35.14 -0.82 -16.06
CA ASP A 173 34.95 0.51 -16.61
C ASP A 173 34.62 1.51 -15.49
N GLU A 174 35.65 2.27 -15.07
CA GLU A 174 35.50 3.26 -14.00
C GLU A 174 34.64 4.45 -14.39
N GLU A 175 34.67 4.87 -15.67
CA GLU A 175 33.89 6.00 -16.14
C GLU A 175 32.39 5.65 -16.16
N LEU A 176 32.05 4.49 -16.68
CA LEU A 176 30.68 4.00 -16.68
C LEU A 176 30.16 3.75 -15.24
N MET A 177 31.00 3.24 -14.35
CA MET A 177 30.66 3.08 -12.93
C MET A 177 30.36 4.42 -12.29
N LEU A 178 31.16 5.46 -12.54
CA LEU A 178 30.96 6.79 -12.00
C LEU A 178 29.63 7.41 -12.46
N VAL A 179 29.25 7.24 -13.72
CA VAL A 179 27.97 7.72 -14.24
C VAL A 179 26.77 7.16 -13.44
N TRP A 180 26.79 5.84 -13.15
CA TRP A 180 25.71 5.24 -12.37
C TRP A 180 25.75 5.64 -10.89
N GLU A 181 26.94 5.82 -10.31
CA GLU A 181 27.10 6.30 -8.93
C GLU A 181 26.62 7.75 -8.76
N GLU A 182 26.91 8.63 -9.69
CA GLU A 182 26.40 10.02 -9.71
C GLU A 182 24.88 10.04 -9.85
N MET A 183 24.31 9.20 -10.73
CA MET A 183 22.86 9.07 -10.88
C MET A 183 22.22 8.51 -9.60
N MET A 184 22.84 7.49 -8.96
CA MET A 184 22.38 6.98 -7.66
C MET A 184 22.43 8.05 -6.58
N ALA A 185 23.53 8.80 -6.48
CA ALA A 185 23.69 9.84 -5.48
C ALA A 185 22.65 10.95 -5.66
N SER A 186 22.58 11.54 -6.84
CA SER A 186 21.64 12.63 -7.15
C SER A 186 20.18 12.24 -6.91
N ALA A 187 19.75 11.09 -7.41
CA ALA A 187 18.39 10.60 -7.18
C ALA A 187 18.17 10.19 -5.72
N GLY A 188 19.18 9.59 -5.08
CA GLY A 188 19.14 9.16 -3.69
C GLY A 188 19.01 10.32 -2.70
N GLU A 189 19.63 11.47 -2.96
CA GLU A 189 19.48 12.67 -2.14
C GLU A 189 18.04 13.18 -2.12
N VAL A 190 17.36 13.16 -3.27
CA VAL A 190 15.93 13.50 -3.35
C VAL A 190 15.11 12.51 -2.53
N VAL A 191 15.35 11.20 -2.69
CA VAL A 191 14.65 10.15 -1.94
C VAL A 191 14.86 10.31 -0.44
N PHE A 192 16.10 10.53 0.00
CA PHE A 192 16.44 10.74 1.41
C PHE A 192 15.72 11.95 2.00
N LYS A 193 15.80 13.09 1.33
CA LYS A 193 15.15 14.34 1.77
C LYS A 193 13.65 14.14 1.95
N LYS A 194 12.97 13.61 0.93
CA LYS A 194 11.51 13.40 0.94
C LYS A 194 11.06 12.38 1.99
N ARG A 195 11.83 11.30 2.22
CA ARG A 195 11.56 10.35 3.31
C ARG A 195 11.71 10.99 4.68
N SER A 196 12.76 11.81 4.89
CA SER A 196 12.99 12.51 6.13
C SER A 196 11.85 13.49 6.45
N GLU A 197 11.43 14.30 5.47
CA GLU A 197 10.31 15.24 5.57
C GLU A 197 9.00 14.46 5.88
N PHE A 198 8.71 13.41 5.13
CA PHE A 198 7.53 12.57 5.35
C PHE A 198 7.47 12.03 6.78
N ILE A 199 8.55 11.42 7.27
CA ILE A 199 8.55 10.81 8.61
C ILE A 199 8.38 11.85 9.70
N ALA A 200 9.03 13.01 9.59
CA ALA A 200 8.87 14.09 10.56
C ALA A 200 7.42 14.57 10.69
N GLU A 201 6.72 14.72 9.56
CA GLU A 201 5.32 15.14 9.53
C GLU A 201 4.33 14.01 9.89
N PHE A 202 4.70 12.77 9.64
CA PHE A 202 3.86 11.59 9.82
C PHE A 202 3.75 11.14 11.29
N ILE A 203 4.86 11.23 12.05
CA ILE A 203 4.95 10.75 13.44
C ILE A 203 3.82 11.28 14.34
N PRO A 204 3.50 12.58 14.39
CA PRO A 204 2.46 13.09 15.28
C PRO A 204 1.07 12.51 14.96
N THR A 205 0.76 12.34 13.68
CA THR A 205 -0.52 11.75 13.23
C THR A 205 -0.59 10.28 13.63
N PHE A 206 0.49 9.52 13.43
CA PHE A 206 0.58 8.12 13.84
C PHE A 206 0.42 7.94 15.34
N GLN A 207 1.14 8.74 16.13
CA GLN A 207 1.05 8.73 17.60
C GLN A 207 -0.38 9.03 18.08
N SER A 208 -1.05 10.00 17.47
CA SER A 208 -2.44 10.35 17.80
C SER A 208 -3.41 9.18 17.57
N PHE A 209 -3.29 8.43 16.46
CA PHE A 209 -4.13 7.25 16.23
C PHE A 209 -3.82 6.12 17.21
N TYR A 210 -2.55 5.89 17.49
CA TYR A 210 -2.17 4.85 18.43
C TYR A 210 -2.67 5.16 19.86
N SER A 211 -2.46 6.39 20.33
CA SER A 211 -2.97 6.89 21.61
C SER A 211 -4.49 6.73 21.72
N TYR A 212 -5.23 7.08 20.67
CA TYR A 212 -6.68 6.91 20.65
C TYR A 212 -7.09 5.44 20.82
N ILE A 213 -6.46 4.51 20.07
CA ILE A 213 -6.83 3.09 20.13
C ILE A 213 -6.37 2.44 21.45
N SER A 214 -5.20 2.81 21.98
CA SER A 214 -4.64 2.28 23.22
C SER A 214 -5.13 3.03 24.47
N GLN A 215 -5.82 4.17 24.32
CA GLN A 215 -6.19 5.12 25.37
C GLN A 215 -5.00 5.56 26.21
N ASP A 216 -3.96 6.04 25.54
CA ASP A 216 -2.73 6.57 26.13
C ASP A 216 -1.98 5.61 27.08
N LYS A 217 -2.30 4.30 27.05
CA LYS A 217 -1.63 3.31 27.89
C LYS A 217 -0.21 3.00 27.44
N GLU A 218 0.10 3.26 26.20
CA GLU A 218 1.35 2.88 25.54
C GLU A 218 1.86 4.01 24.68
N LYS A 219 3.17 4.20 24.62
CA LYS A 219 3.82 5.19 23.75
C LYS A 219 4.47 4.49 22.58
N VAL A 220 4.36 5.08 21.40
CA VAL A 220 4.99 4.57 20.18
C VAL A 220 5.82 5.64 19.49
N ASN A 221 6.82 5.23 18.73
CA ASN A 221 7.64 6.12 17.94
C ASN A 221 8.10 5.46 16.63
N LEU A 222 8.54 6.28 15.71
CA LEU A 222 9.21 5.94 14.46
C LEU A 222 10.54 6.70 14.39
N ALA A 223 11.60 6.03 13.95
CA ALA A 223 12.87 6.69 13.66
C ALA A 223 13.34 6.26 12.27
N TYR A 224 13.68 7.23 11.42
CA TYR A 224 14.22 6.97 10.10
C TYR A 224 15.73 6.91 10.17
N GLU A 225 16.32 5.88 9.59
CA GLU A 225 17.76 5.68 9.49
C GLU A 225 18.20 5.58 8.03
N SER A 226 19.22 6.35 7.66
CA SER A 226 19.81 6.34 6.32
C SER A 226 21.30 6.60 6.37
N HIS A 227 22.04 6.01 5.43
CA HIS A 227 23.44 6.32 5.23
C HIS A 227 23.67 7.79 4.83
N ALA A 228 22.70 8.43 4.17
CA ALA A 228 22.77 9.82 3.77
C ALA A 228 22.81 10.82 4.95
N MET A 229 22.53 10.36 6.18
CA MET A 229 22.70 11.20 7.39
C MET A 229 24.16 11.43 7.75
N SER A 230 25.09 10.61 7.26
CA SER A 230 26.52 10.69 7.61
C SER A 230 27.32 11.56 6.64
N GLY A 231 26.75 12.06 5.54
CA GLY A 231 27.45 12.87 4.54
C GLY A 231 26.88 12.72 3.13
N GLY A 232 27.59 13.23 2.13
CA GLY A 232 27.18 13.18 0.73
C GLY A 232 27.12 11.72 0.22
N LEU A 233 25.98 11.37 -0.41
CA LEU A 233 25.77 10.00 -0.89
C LEU A 233 26.81 9.56 -1.91
N LEU A 234 27.31 10.44 -2.77
CA LEU A 234 28.32 10.08 -3.77
C LEU A 234 29.61 9.58 -3.12
N ASP A 235 30.09 10.28 -2.10
CA ASP A 235 31.32 9.90 -1.39
C ASP A 235 31.14 8.56 -0.66
N ILE A 236 30.01 8.41 0.02
CA ILE A 236 29.65 7.16 0.73
C ILE A 236 29.60 5.96 -0.24
N ILE A 237 29.03 6.14 -1.43
CA ILE A 237 28.93 5.10 -2.46
C ILE A 237 30.33 4.79 -3.03
N LYS A 238 31.15 5.80 -3.31
CA LYS A 238 32.53 5.62 -3.81
C LYS A 238 33.43 4.92 -2.81
N GLU A 239 33.37 5.30 -1.54
CA GLU A 239 34.13 4.65 -0.47
C GLU A 239 33.79 3.17 -0.29
N SER A 240 32.52 2.79 -0.54
CA SER A 240 32.10 1.38 -0.43
C SER A 240 32.50 0.53 -1.64
N ARG A 241 32.92 1.11 -2.77
CA ARG A 241 33.11 0.45 -4.08
C ARG A 241 33.98 -0.82 -3.99
N ARG A 242 35.08 -0.80 -3.26
CA ARG A 242 35.96 -1.98 -3.11
C ARG A 242 35.22 -3.15 -2.45
N ARG A 243 34.44 -2.89 -1.40
CA ARG A 243 33.65 -3.91 -0.69
C ARG A 243 32.50 -4.38 -1.56
N ASP A 244 31.83 -3.45 -2.24
CA ASP A 244 30.71 -3.75 -3.13
C ASP A 244 31.14 -4.68 -4.27
N ARG A 245 32.35 -4.49 -4.81
CA ARG A 245 32.91 -5.35 -5.86
C ARG A 245 33.15 -6.79 -5.36
N VAL A 246 33.66 -6.95 -4.14
CA VAL A 246 33.81 -8.27 -3.53
C VAL A 246 32.50 -8.97 -3.30
N MET A 247 31.46 -8.20 -2.90
CA MET A 247 30.13 -8.73 -2.62
C MET A 247 29.26 -8.91 -3.88
N GLY A 248 29.60 -8.23 -4.99
CA GLY A 248 28.81 -8.22 -6.23
C GLY A 248 27.53 -7.38 -6.16
N TYR A 249 27.35 -6.53 -5.14
CA TYR A 249 26.22 -5.63 -5.01
C TYR A 249 26.52 -4.42 -4.11
N SER A 250 25.71 -3.38 -4.25
CA SER A 250 25.84 -2.12 -3.49
C SER A 250 25.44 -2.30 -2.03
N LEU A 251 26.36 -1.95 -1.11
CA LEU A 251 26.16 -2.05 0.34
C LEU A 251 25.67 -0.73 0.96
N LYS A 252 25.84 0.39 0.26
CA LYS A 252 25.53 1.74 0.74
C LYS A 252 24.56 2.44 -0.19
N GLY A 253 23.71 3.31 0.39
CA GLY A 253 22.71 4.12 -0.32
C GLY A 253 21.30 3.94 0.25
N VAL A 254 20.33 4.70 -0.28
CA VAL A 254 18.94 4.76 0.24
C VAL A 254 18.14 3.45 0.11
N HIS A 255 18.62 2.50 -0.69
CA HIS A 255 18.06 1.13 -0.73
C HIS A 255 18.42 0.29 0.51
N LYS A 256 19.22 0.83 1.44
CA LYS A 256 19.56 0.25 2.75
C LYS A 256 18.93 0.99 3.92
N ASP A 257 18.17 2.04 3.66
CA ASP A 257 17.45 2.77 4.70
C ASP A 257 16.53 1.87 5.52
N ASP A 258 16.26 2.29 6.73
CA ASP A 258 15.28 1.62 7.59
C ASP A 258 14.34 2.62 8.29
N LEU A 259 13.17 2.13 8.67
CA LEU A 259 12.20 2.80 9.53
C LEU A 259 12.08 1.99 10.81
N ILE A 260 12.74 2.44 11.86
CA ILE A 260 12.73 1.78 13.16
C ILE A 260 11.39 2.03 13.84
N MET A 261 10.71 0.95 14.16
CA MET A 261 9.39 0.95 14.81
C MET A 261 9.55 0.63 16.29
N GLN A 262 9.08 1.52 17.17
CA GLN A 262 9.31 1.44 18.61
C GLN A 262 8.00 1.43 19.41
N LEU A 263 8.00 0.64 20.47
CA LEU A 263 7.01 0.66 21.56
C LEU A 263 7.77 1.09 22.83
N GLY A 264 7.46 2.28 23.34
CA GLY A 264 8.34 2.93 24.32
C GLY A 264 9.73 3.16 23.70
N ASP A 265 10.76 2.75 24.43
CA ASP A 265 12.15 2.89 24.04
C ASP A 265 12.69 1.65 23.29
N PHE A 266 11.87 0.64 23.05
CA PHE A 266 12.30 -0.65 22.52
C PHE A 266 11.71 -0.94 21.14
N PRO A 267 12.42 -1.72 20.28
CA PRO A 267 11.87 -2.19 19.02
C PRO A 267 10.61 -3.02 19.23
N ILE A 268 9.49 -2.62 18.64
CA ILE A 268 8.21 -3.31 18.79
C ILE A 268 8.26 -4.78 18.35
N LYS A 269 9.14 -5.12 17.40
CA LYS A 269 9.37 -6.50 16.95
C LYS A 269 9.73 -7.46 18.10
N ARG A 270 10.41 -6.97 19.14
CA ARG A 270 10.89 -7.78 20.27
C ARG A 270 9.94 -7.75 21.45
N GLU A 271 9.36 -6.59 21.75
CA GLU A 271 8.62 -6.33 23.00
C GLU A 271 7.11 -6.35 22.79
N GLY A 272 6.64 -6.18 21.55
CA GLY A 272 5.21 -6.05 21.26
C GLY A 272 4.46 -7.38 21.33
N SER A 273 3.38 -7.42 22.11
CA SER A 273 2.38 -8.50 22.03
C SER A 273 1.68 -8.52 20.67
N GLN A 274 1.01 -9.63 20.32
CA GLN A 274 0.25 -9.72 19.06
C GLN A 274 -0.79 -8.60 18.91
N GLY A 275 -1.53 -8.27 19.99
CA GLY A 275 -2.50 -7.19 19.98
C GLY A 275 -1.86 -5.80 19.83
N GLN A 276 -0.70 -5.56 20.47
CA GLN A 276 0.06 -4.32 20.31
C GLN A 276 0.59 -4.16 18.89
N ASN A 277 1.18 -5.21 18.31
CA ASN A 277 1.65 -5.21 16.94
C ASN A 277 0.51 -4.91 15.95
N LYS A 278 -0.65 -5.54 16.11
CA LYS A 278 -1.83 -5.29 15.27
C LYS A 278 -2.34 -3.86 15.43
N THR A 279 -2.43 -3.35 16.66
CA THR A 279 -2.80 -1.96 16.94
C THR A 279 -1.85 -0.97 16.30
N TYR A 280 -0.55 -1.25 16.37
CA TYR A 280 0.49 -0.43 15.76
C TYR A 280 0.32 -0.31 14.24
N LEU A 281 0.09 -1.45 13.59
CA LEU A 281 -0.13 -1.50 12.13
C LEU A 281 -1.41 -0.78 11.72
N ILE A 282 -2.51 -0.96 12.44
CA ILE A 282 -3.77 -0.27 12.16
C ILE A 282 -3.58 1.24 12.34
N ALA A 283 -2.99 1.68 13.45
CA ALA A 283 -2.71 3.10 13.70
C ALA A 283 -1.81 3.70 12.61
N LEU A 284 -0.77 2.97 12.18
CA LEU A 284 0.13 3.37 11.09
C LEU A 284 -0.62 3.58 9.78
N LYS A 285 -1.52 2.67 9.43
CA LYS A 285 -2.31 2.73 8.19
C LYS A 285 -3.42 3.79 8.24
N LEU A 286 -4.06 3.99 9.38
CA LEU A 286 -5.04 5.07 9.55
C LEU A 286 -4.34 6.45 9.50
N ALA A 287 -3.13 6.55 10.06
CA ALA A 287 -2.29 7.73 9.91
C ALA A 287 -1.88 7.98 8.45
N GLN A 288 -1.55 6.91 7.70
CA GLN A 288 -1.32 6.98 6.26
C GLN A 288 -2.50 7.58 5.51
N PHE A 289 -3.73 7.16 5.84
CA PHE A 289 -4.94 7.69 5.24
C PHE A 289 -5.07 9.20 5.47
N ASP A 290 -4.94 9.64 6.73
CA ASP A 290 -5.03 11.05 7.08
C ASP A 290 -3.93 11.89 6.43
N PHE A 291 -2.72 11.35 6.39
CA PHE A 291 -1.59 12.00 5.74
C PHE A 291 -1.87 12.23 4.25
N LEU A 292 -2.30 11.18 3.54
CA LEU A 292 -2.66 11.28 2.13
C LEU A 292 -3.86 12.23 1.88
N LYS A 293 -4.83 12.25 2.79
CA LYS A 293 -5.96 13.18 2.71
C LYS A 293 -5.52 14.63 2.83
N LYS A 294 -4.50 14.91 3.66
CA LYS A 294 -3.95 16.27 3.83
C LYS A 294 -3.05 16.70 2.66
N THR A 295 -2.23 15.79 2.14
CA THR A 295 -1.22 16.10 1.12
C THR A 295 -1.70 15.89 -0.31
N GLY A 296 -2.69 15.02 -0.54
CA GLY A 296 -3.22 14.64 -1.85
C GLY A 296 -4.18 15.66 -2.50
N GLY A 297 -4.25 16.88 -2.01
CA GLY A 297 -5.13 17.93 -2.54
C GLY A 297 -6.61 17.63 -2.26
N ASN A 298 -7.48 17.70 -3.29
CA ASN A 298 -8.93 17.56 -3.11
C ASN A 298 -9.43 16.10 -3.19
N THR A 299 -8.54 15.09 -3.27
CA THR A 299 -8.97 13.70 -3.45
C THR A 299 -8.85 12.92 -2.14
N THR A 300 -9.98 12.47 -1.59
CA THR A 300 -10.00 11.62 -0.40
C THR A 300 -9.63 10.17 -0.78
N PRO A 301 -8.68 9.52 -0.07
CA PRO A 301 -8.31 8.15 -0.34
C PRO A 301 -9.45 7.15 -0.14
N LEU A 302 -9.41 6.01 -0.84
CA LEU A 302 -10.19 4.83 -0.53
C LEU A 302 -9.55 4.08 0.65
N LEU A 303 -10.37 3.50 1.53
CA LEU A 303 -9.88 2.69 2.65
C LEU A 303 -10.32 1.24 2.48
N LEU A 304 -9.36 0.34 2.35
CA LEU A 304 -9.57 -1.11 2.29
C LEU A 304 -9.12 -1.74 3.60
N LEU A 305 -10.00 -2.49 4.25
CA LEU A 305 -9.79 -3.13 5.55
C LEU A 305 -10.00 -4.64 5.42
N ASP A 306 -8.92 -5.41 5.35
CA ASP A 306 -8.96 -6.86 5.17
C ASP A 306 -8.71 -7.58 6.49
N ASP A 307 -9.72 -8.27 7.00
CA ASP A 307 -9.70 -9.07 8.24
C ASP A 307 -9.01 -8.36 9.42
N ILE A 308 -9.40 -7.08 9.66
CA ILE A 308 -8.68 -6.23 10.62
C ILE A 308 -8.95 -6.56 12.09
N PHE A 309 -10.04 -7.26 12.41
CA PHE A 309 -10.46 -7.52 13.80
C PHE A 309 -9.85 -8.77 14.42
N ASP A 310 -9.24 -9.63 13.61
CA ASP A 310 -8.55 -10.83 14.09
C ASP A 310 -7.45 -10.46 15.11
N LYS A 311 -7.33 -11.24 16.20
CA LYS A 311 -6.30 -11.08 17.26
C LYS A 311 -6.33 -9.77 18.05
N LEU A 312 -7.44 -9.02 18.00
CA LEU A 312 -7.67 -7.85 18.85
C LEU A 312 -8.62 -8.20 20.00
N ASP A 313 -8.38 -7.58 21.14
CA ASP A 313 -9.34 -7.61 22.26
C ASP A 313 -10.60 -6.77 21.96
N ALA A 314 -11.68 -7.05 22.66
CA ALA A 314 -12.98 -6.39 22.44
C ALA A 314 -12.90 -4.87 22.59
N PHE A 315 -12.02 -4.37 23.45
CA PHE A 315 -11.85 -2.95 23.69
C PHE A 315 -11.22 -2.25 22.46
N ARG A 316 -10.12 -2.79 21.93
CA ARG A 316 -9.46 -2.24 20.72
C ARG A 316 -10.37 -2.33 19.50
N VAL A 317 -11.11 -3.42 19.35
CA VAL A 317 -12.15 -3.56 18.31
C VAL A 317 -13.16 -2.42 18.42
N GLU A 318 -13.65 -2.12 19.64
CA GLU A 318 -14.61 -1.02 19.82
C GLU A 318 -14.06 0.35 19.41
N GLN A 319 -12.80 0.65 19.76
CA GLN A 319 -12.19 1.93 19.36
C GLN A 319 -12.04 2.04 17.84
N ILE A 320 -11.61 0.96 17.16
CA ILE A 320 -11.49 0.93 15.69
C ILE A 320 -12.86 1.08 15.04
N VAL A 321 -13.89 0.38 15.57
CA VAL A 321 -15.27 0.52 15.08
C VAL A 321 -15.75 1.96 15.18
N LYS A 322 -15.51 2.65 16.30
CA LYS A 322 -15.87 4.07 16.46
C LYS A 322 -15.16 4.96 15.44
N LEU A 323 -13.88 4.69 15.15
CA LEU A 323 -13.12 5.43 14.15
C LEU A 323 -13.70 5.22 12.74
N VAL A 324 -13.95 3.96 12.37
CA VAL A 324 -14.43 3.58 11.03
C VAL A 324 -15.86 4.04 10.79
N ALA A 325 -16.72 3.99 11.82
CA ALA A 325 -18.10 4.47 11.74
C ALA A 325 -18.22 6.00 11.60
N GLY A 326 -17.19 6.75 12.00
CA GLY A 326 -17.19 8.22 11.94
C GLY A 326 -17.03 8.79 10.53
N ASP A 327 -17.18 10.13 10.41
CA ASP A 327 -17.14 10.88 9.14
C ASP A 327 -15.76 11.05 8.52
N ARG A 328 -14.73 10.54 9.19
CA ARG A 328 -13.33 10.75 8.80
C ARG A 328 -13.00 10.14 7.44
N PHE A 329 -13.56 8.94 7.19
CA PHE A 329 -13.35 8.15 5.98
C PHE A 329 -14.55 8.33 5.03
N ARG A 330 -14.27 8.49 3.74
CA ARG A 330 -15.32 8.74 2.76
C ARG A 330 -15.94 7.43 2.25
N GLN A 331 -15.13 6.56 1.69
CA GLN A 331 -15.56 5.24 1.23
C GLN A 331 -14.66 4.15 1.80
N ILE A 332 -15.29 3.14 2.38
CA ILE A 332 -14.63 2.05 3.07
C ILE A 332 -15.08 0.72 2.45
N PHE A 333 -14.14 -0.17 2.24
CA PHE A 333 -14.35 -1.56 1.87
C PHE A 333 -13.79 -2.42 2.99
N ILE A 334 -14.62 -3.26 3.61
CA ILE A 334 -14.23 -4.06 4.75
C ILE A 334 -14.58 -5.51 4.53
N THR A 335 -13.64 -6.41 4.83
CA THR A 335 -13.88 -7.85 4.84
C THR A 335 -13.86 -8.39 6.25
N ASP A 336 -14.70 -9.36 6.55
CA ASP A 336 -14.65 -10.12 7.80
C ASP A 336 -15.18 -11.53 7.57
N THR A 337 -14.71 -12.46 8.39
CA THR A 337 -15.25 -13.82 8.50
C THR A 337 -16.38 -13.88 9.51
N ASN A 338 -16.39 -12.97 10.48
CA ASN A 338 -17.38 -12.92 11.56
C ASN A 338 -18.37 -11.78 11.35
N ARG A 339 -19.64 -12.15 11.12
CA ARG A 339 -20.75 -11.21 10.94
C ARG A 339 -20.95 -10.31 12.15
N ASP A 340 -20.74 -10.81 13.37
CA ASP A 340 -20.98 -10.05 14.61
C ASP A 340 -20.13 -8.78 14.71
N HIS A 341 -18.92 -8.79 14.18
CA HIS A 341 -18.08 -7.59 14.13
C HIS A 341 -18.67 -6.53 13.20
N LEU A 342 -19.07 -6.94 12.01
CA LEU A 342 -19.69 -6.04 11.04
C LEU A 342 -21.05 -5.51 11.55
N ASP A 343 -21.89 -6.35 12.13
CA ASP A 343 -23.16 -5.91 12.73
C ASP A 343 -22.96 -4.85 13.82
N LYS A 344 -21.90 -4.96 14.63
CA LYS A 344 -21.55 -3.91 15.61
C LYS A 344 -21.15 -2.59 14.94
N ILE A 345 -20.49 -2.64 13.80
CA ILE A 345 -20.16 -1.45 13.01
C ILE A 345 -21.44 -0.88 12.41
N LEU A 346 -22.21 -1.72 11.71
CA LEU A 346 -23.42 -1.31 10.99
C LEU A 346 -24.47 -0.71 11.92
N LYS A 347 -24.67 -1.26 13.13
CA LYS A 347 -25.56 -0.68 14.17
C LYS A 347 -25.16 0.72 14.63
N LYS A 348 -23.88 1.10 14.49
CA LYS A 348 -23.37 2.43 14.87
C LYS A 348 -23.32 3.40 13.71
N ILE A 349 -23.59 2.92 12.49
CA ILE A 349 -23.56 3.74 11.28
C ILE A 349 -24.97 4.14 10.90
N GLU A 350 -25.28 5.44 10.99
CA GLU A 350 -26.50 6.04 10.47
C GLU A 350 -26.38 6.37 8.97
N ARG A 351 -25.71 5.49 8.19
CA ARG A 351 -25.29 5.81 6.82
C ARG A 351 -25.57 4.66 5.87
N GLU A 352 -25.62 5.00 4.58
CA GLU A 352 -25.77 4.05 3.50
C GLU A 352 -24.60 3.04 3.46
N TYR A 353 -24.91 1.75 3.50
CA TYR A 353 -23.97 0.67 3.35
C TYR A 353 -24.52 -0.43 2.44
N LYS A 354 -23.63 -1.26 1.93
CA LYS A 354 -23.98 -2.49 1.20
C LYS A 354 -23.25 -3.67 1.81
N VAL A 355 -23.91 -4.82 1.82
CA VAL A 355 -23.36 -6.09 2.30
C VAL A 355 -23.34 -7.08 1.14
N PHE A 356 -22.20 -7.73 0.98
CA PHE A 356 -21.98 -8.74 -0.06
C PHE A 356 -21.58 -10.06 0.58
N ALA A 357 -22.17 -11.16 0.13
CA ALA A 357 -21.69 -12.51 0.42
C ALA A 357 -20.63 -12.90 -0.62
N VAL A 358 -19.56 -13.51 -0.15
CA VAL A 358 -18.48 -14.04 -1.00
C VAL A 358 -18.35 -15.52 -0.73
N GLU A 359 -18.68 -16.34 -1.75
CA GLU A 359 -18.70 -17.79 -1.69
C GLU A 359 -18.06 -18.36 -2.97
N ASP A 360 -16.97 -19.12 -2.84
CA ASP A 360 -16.23 -19.77 -3.95
C ASP A 360 -15.89 -18.86 -5.15
N GLY A 361 -15.55 -17.60 -4.87
CA GLY A 361 -15.23 -16.61 -5.90
C GLY A 361 -16.44 -15.91 -6.52
N GLU A 362 -17.65 -16.28 -6.15
CA GLU A 362 -18.86 -15.54 -6.49
C GLU A 362 -19.15 -14.46 -5.45
N VAL A 363 -19.61 -13.31 -5.90
CA VAL A 363 -19.93 -12.15 -5.03
C VAL A 363 -21.36 -11.71 -5.30
N THR A 364 -22.22 -11.80 -4.28
CA THR A 364 -23.63 -11.45 -4.38
C THR A 364 -24.02 -10.39 -3.37
N GLU A 365 -24.73 -9.34 -3.81
CA GLU A 365 -25.28 -8.35 -2.90
C GLU A 365 -26.40 -8.97 -2.05
N ARG A 366 -26.28 -8.89 -0.73
CA ARG A 366 -27.34 -9.28 0.19
C ARG A 366 -28.26 -8.06 0.41
N LYS A 367 -29.48 -8.16 -0.06
CA LYS A 367 -30.53 -7.23 0.36
C LYS A 367 -30.83 -7.55 1.83
N GLU A 368 -30.62 -6.60 2.73
CA GLU A 368 -31.09 -6.74 4.10
C GLU A 368 -32.61 -6.85 4.09
N MET A 369 -33.11 -7.92 4.71
CA MET A 369 -34.48 -7.89 5.18
C MET A 369 -34.45 -6.96 6.41
N ALA A 370 -35.08 -5.79 6.29
CA ALA A 370 -35.40 -4.97 7.44
C ALA A 370 -36.27 -5.83 8.38
N GLU A 371 -35.72 -6.19 9.53
CA GLU A 371 -36.52 -6.63 10.70
C GLU A 371 -36.90 -5.42 11.54
#